data_b18be3c34d93b6bf833fa87c2d251168
#
_entry.id   b18be3c34d93b6bf833fa87c2d251168
#
_cell.length_a   1.000
_cell.length_b   1.000
_cell.length_c   1.000
_cell.angle_alpha   90.00
_cell.angle_beta   90.00
_cell.angle_gamma   90.00
#
_symmetry.space_group_name_H-M   'P 1'
#
loop_
_entity.id
_entity.type
_entity.pdbx_description
1 polymer ?
#
loop_
_entity_poly.entity_id
_entity_poly.type
_entity_poly.pdbx_seq_one_letter_code
_entity_poly.pdbx_strand_id
1 'polypeptide(L)'
;MLVITGGPGVGKTTLVNSILKILSAKAVTIALCAPTGRAAKRLSESTGLEAKTIHRLLETDPRTGSFRRTEEAPLDCDLLVVDETSMVDVPLMRAVLRALPERTALLLVGDVDQLPSVGPGQVLADIIASGAVPVVRLTEIFRQAAESQSSPTRTASTRA
;
A
#
# COMPACT_ATOMS: atom_id res chain seq x y z
N MET A 1 -12.52 -1.37 1.40
CA MET A 1 -11.39 -0.63 0.83
C MET A 1 -10.93 0.41 1.83
N LEU A 2 -9.64 0.63 1.95
CA LEU A 2 -9.01 1.66 2.79
C LEU A 2 -7.83 2.25 2.02
N VAL A 3 -7.62 3.56 2.13
CA VAL A 3 -6.47 4.26 1.54
C VAL A 3 -5.56 4.78 2.65
N ILE A 4 -4.26 4.54 2.52
CA ILE A 4 -3.21 5.17 3.33
C ILE A 4 -2.37 6.05 2.40
N THR A 5 -2.36 7.35 2.65
CA THR A 5 -1.60 8.32 1.87
C THR A 5 -0.70 9.17 2.76
N GLY A 6 0.34 9.71 2.19
CA GLY A 6 1.30 10.60 2.85
C GLY A 6 2.58 10.72 2.03
N GLY A 7 3.34 11.77 2.28
CA GLY A 7 4.60 12.02 1.61
C GLY A 7 5.70 11.00 1.94
N PRO A 8 6.88 11.11 1.31
CA PRO A 8 8.00 10.23 1.59
C PRO A 8 8.46 10.39 3.05
N GLY A 9 8.78 9.27 3.71
CA GLY A 9 9.33 9.26 5.06
C GLY A 9 8.35 9.57 6.19
N VAL A 10 7.03 9.60 5.95
CA VAL A 10 6.02 9.87 6.99
C VAL A 10 5.59 8.62 7.78
N GLY A 11 6.12 7.44 7.46
CA GLY A 11 5.84 6.20 8.18
C GLY A 11 4.77 5.31 7.54
N LYS A 12 4.46 5.47 6.26
CA LYS A 12 3.52 4.58 5.55
C LYS A 12 3.93 3.11 5.65
N THR A 13 5.18 2.81 5.38
CA THR A 13 5.73 1.45 5.45
C THR A 13 5.64 0.89 6.87
N THR A 14 5.93 1.69 7.89
CA THR A 14 5.83 1.29 9.29
C THR A 14 4.41 0.94 9.67
N LEU A 15 3.43 1.75 9.25
CA LEU A 15 2.02 1.49 9.51
C LEU A 15 1.54 0.23 8.79
N VAL A 16 1.90 0.06 7.53
CA VAL A 16 1.56 -1.16 6.76
C VAL A 16 2.15 -2.40 7.43
N ASN A 17 3.41 -2.37 7.83
CA ASN A 17 4.04 -3.48 8.53
C ASN A 17 3.34 -3.83 9.83
N SER A 18 2.89 -2.84 10.59
CA SER A 18 2.14 -3.06 11.83
C SER A 18 0.80 -3.75 11.56
N ILE A 19 0.07 -3.30 10.54
CA ILE A 19 -1.19 -3.92 10.10
C ILE A 19 -0.95 -5.38 9.68
N LEU A 20 0.08 -5.62 8.86
CA LEU A 20 0.40 -6.96 8.37
C LEU A 20 0.78 -7.92 9.50
N LYS A 21 1.54 -7.47 10.48
CA LYS A 21 1.89 -8.27 11.67
C LYS A 21 0.66 -8.67 12.47
N ILE A 22 -0.27 -7.75 12.69
CA ILE A 22 -1.52 -8.01 13.42
C ILE A 22 -2.36 -9.03 12.67
N LEU A 23 -2.51 -8.86 11.36
CA LEU A 23 -3.36 -9.72 10.54
C LEU A 23 -2.74 -11.10 10.29
N SER A 24 -1.42 -11.18 10.14
CA SER A 24 -0.71 -12.46 10.00
C SER A 24 -0.91 -13.36 11.24
N ALA A 25 -0.99 -12.76 12.42
CA ALA A 25 -1.29 -13.49 13.66
C ALA A 25 -2.71 -14.09 13.70
N LYS A 26 -3.61 -13.62 12.83
CA LYS A 26 -5.02 -14.06 12.74
C LYS A 26 -5.28 -15.07 11.62
N ALA A 27 -4.25 -15.66 11.05
CA ALA A 27 -4.36 -16.61 9.92
C ALA A 27 -5.09 -16.02 8.68
N VAL A 28 -4.91 -14.72 8.43
CA VAL A 28 -5.45 -14.02 7.25
C VAL A 28 -4.51 -14.24 6.07
N THR A 29 -5.04 -14.63 4.92
CA THR A 29 -4.27 -14.77 3.68
C THR A 29 -4.05 -13.40 3.07
N ILE A 30 -2.80 -12.96 2.99
CA ILE A 30 -2.39 -11.63 2.54
C ILE A 30 -1.67 -11.74 1.19
N ALA A 31 -2.09 -10.94 0.22
CA ALA A 31 -1.37 -10.73 -1.02
C ALA A 31 -0.83 -9.30 -1.07
N LEU A 32 0.42 -9.15 -1.49
CA LEU A 32 1.10 -7.86 -1.64
C LEU A 32 1.48 -7.64 -3.09
N CYS A 33 1.23 -6.45 -3.62
CA CYS A 33 1.64 -6.09 -4.95
C CYS A 33 2.00 -4.60 -5.09
N ALA A 34 2.69 -4.31 -6.17
CA ALA A 34 3.07 -2.95 -6.57
C ALA A 34 3.12 -2.85 -8.11
N PRO A 35 3.04 -1.65 -8.69
CA PRO A 35 3.00 -1.49 -10.14
C PRO A 35 4.31 -1.82 -10.84
N THR A 36 5.46 -1.74 -10.15
CA THR A 36 6.78 -1.98 -10.72
C THR A 36 7.54 -3.06 -9.97
N GLY A 37 8.50 -3.72 -10.64
CA GLY A 37 9.36 -4.72 -10.01
C GLY A 37 10.21 -4.13 -8.87
N ARG A 38 10.70 -2.90 -9.02
CA ARG A 38 11.46 -2.20 -7.97
C ARG A 38 10.61 -1.95 -6.72
N ALA A 39 9.40 -1.47 -6.90
CA ALA A 39 8.48 -1.23 -5.79
C ALA A 39 8.07 -2.55 -5.10
N ALA A 40 7.78 -3.59 -5.87
CA ALA A 40 7.47 -4.92 -5.33
C ALA A 40 8.65 -5.50 -4.52
N LYS A 41 9.87 -5.34 -5.02
CA LYS A 41 11.08 -5.77 -4.29
C LYS A 41 11.24 -5.04 -2.96
N ARG A 42 11.09 -3.71 -2.97
CA ARG A 42 11.16 -2.90 -1.73
C ARG A 42 10.08 -3.31 -0.73
N LEU A 43 8.87 -3.56 -1.21
CA LEU A 43 7.77 -4.02 -0.37
C LEU A 43 8.06 -5.38 0.26
N SER A 44 8.62 -6.32 -0.50
CA SER A 44 9.06 -7.63 0.03
C SER A 44 10.15 -7.49 1.09
N GLU A 45 11.15 -6.67 0.85
CA GLU A 45 12.26 -6.46 1.78
C GLU A 45 11.79 -5.78 3.09
N SER A 46 10.89 -4.83 3.00
CA SER A 46 10.40 -4.09 4.17
C SER A 46 9.40 -4.87 5.01
N THR A 47 8.61 -5.75 4.40
CA THR A 47 7.56 -6.51 5.08
C THR A 47 7.98 -7.92 5.50
N GLY A 48 9.03 -8.46 4.86
CA GLY A 48 9.42 -9.87 5.01
C GLY A 48 8.45 -10.85 4.33
N LEU A 49 7.46 -10.37 3.60
CA LEU A 49 6.50 -11.17 2.85
C LEU A 49 6.76 -11.03 1.34
N GLU A 50 6.42 -12.07 0.58
CA GLU A 50 6.54 -11.99 -0.88
C GLU A 50 5.57 -10.97 -1.46
N ALA A 51 6.08 -9.98 -2.21
CA ALA A 51 5.30 -9.07 -3.02
C ALA A 51 5.60 -9.28 -4.50
N LYS A 52 4.57 -9.18 -5.33
CA LYS A 52 4.66 -9.33 -6.79
C LYS A 52 4.31 -8.01 -7.46
N THR A 53 4.70 -7.87 -8.74
CA THR A 53 4.07 -6.82 -9.54
C THR A 53 2.59 -7.14 -9.76
N ILE A 54 1.78 -6.12 -9.99
CA ILE A 54 0.34 -6.31 -10.27
C ILE A 54 0.17 -7.25 -11.47
N HIS A 55 0.96 -7.08 -12.51
CA HIS A 55 0.91 -7.93 -13.71
C HIS A 55 1.21 -9.40 -13.41
N ARG A 56 2.17 -9.68 -12.54
CA ARG A 56 2.47 -11.06 -12.10
C ARG A 56 1.38 -11.62 -11.20
N LEU A 57 0.83 -10.81 -10.31
CA LEU A 57 -0.27 -11.20 -9.44
C LEU A 57 -1.51 -11.61 -10.24
N LEU A 58 -1.83 -10.84 -11.28
CA LEU A 58 -2.96 -11.10 -12.17
C LEU A 58 -2.66 -12.15 -13.24
N GLU A 59 -1.46 -12.70 -13.25
CA GLU A 59 -1.03 -13.73 -14.20
C GLU A 59 -1.23 -13.30 -15.66
N THR A 60 -0.50 -12.27 -16.07
CA THR A 60 -0.55 -11.75 -17.45
C THR A 60 -0.10 -12.82 -18.43
N ASP A 61 -0.90 -13.09 -19.46
CA ASP A 61 -0.50 -13.93 -20.58
C ASP A 61 0.42 -13.12 -21.52
N PRO A 62 1.69 -13.52 -21.69
CA PRO A 62 2.63 -12.79 -22.53
C PRO A 62 2.27 -12.79 -24.00
N ARG A 63 1.40 -13.70 -24.44
CA ARG A 63 1.01 -13.83 -25.86
C ARG A 63 -0.13 -12.89 -26.22
N THR A 64 -1.06 -12.68 -25.32
CA THR A 64 -2.28 -11.89 -25.54
C THR A 64 -2.30 -10.58 -24.77
N GLY A 65 -1.45 -10.44 -23.74
CA GLY A 65 -1.48 -9.31 -22.82
C GLY A 65 -2.68 -9.30 -21.86
N SER A 66 -3.53 -10.31 -21.93
CA SER A 66 -4.69 -10.44 -21.04
C SER A 66 -4.31 -11.00 -19.68
N PHE A 67 -5.16 -10.77 -18.69
CA PHE A 67 -4.99 -11.31 -17.35
C PHE A 67 -5.78 -12.61 -17.17
N ARG A 68 -5.16 -13.61 -16.53
CA ARG A 68 -5.83 -14.87 -16.19
C ARG A 68 -6.69 -14.75 -14.95
N ARG A 69 -6.31 -13.87 -14.01
CA ARG A 69 -7.12 -13.58 -12.83
C ARG A 69 -8.19 -12.55 -13.19
N THR A 70 -9.44 -12.95 -13.04
CA THR A 70 -10.64 -12.18 -13.40
C THR A 70 -11.78 -12.53 -12.44
N GLU A 71 -12.97 -12.06 -12.71
CA GLU A 71 -14.20 -12.43 -11.98
C GLU A 71 -14.49 -13.94 -12.02
N GLU A 72 -14.10 -14.61 -13.11
CA GLU A 72 -14.29 -16.05 -13.29
C GLU A 72 -13.20 -16.89 -12.59
N ALA A 73 -12.04 -16.33 -12.41
CA ALA A 73 -10.89 -16.95 -11.74
C ALA A 73 -10.23 -15.95 -10.77
N PRO A 74 -10.92 -15.59 -9.68
CA PRO A 74 -10.46 -14.51 -8.78
C PRO A 74 -9.20 -14.90 -8.01
N LEU A 75 -8.57 -13.87 -7.43
CA LEU A 75 -7.47 -14.05 -6.49
C LEU A 75 -7.97 -14.77 -5.22
N ASP A 76 -7.09 -15.58 -4.63
CA ASP A 76 -7.39 -16.26 -3.36
C ASP A 76 -6.63 -15.55 -2.22
N CYS A 77 -7.24 -14.51 -1.70
CA CYS A 77 -6.71 -13.78 -0.54
C CYS A 77 -7.83 -13.10 0.24
N ASP A 78 -7.58 -12.86 1.51
CA ASP A 78 -8.48 -12.12 2.41
C ASP A 78 -8.17 -10.62 2.42
N LEU A 79 -6.92 -10.28 2.19
CA LEU A 79 -6.42 -8.90 2.08
C LEU A 79 -5.49 -8.77 0.88
N LEU A 80 -5.74 -7.78 0.03
CA LEU A 80 -4.80 -7.32 -0.99
C LEU A 80 -4.26 -5.95 -0.60
N VAL A 81 -2.94 -5.81 -0.56
CA VAL A 81 -2.24 -4.54 -0.40
C VAL A 81 -1.61 -4.15 -1.73
N VAL A 82 -1.94 -2.95 -2.19
CA VAL A 82 -1.34 -2.33 -3.38
C VAL A 82 -0.51 -1.14 -2.95
N ASP A 83 0.81 -1.25 -3.04
CA ASP A 83 1.72 -0.15 -2.77
C ASP A 83 2.00 0.67 -4.03
N GLU A 84 2.50 1.89 -3.87
CA GLU A 84 2.76 2.86 -4.95
C GLU A 84 1.54 3.06 -5.86
N THR A 85 0.35 3.16 -5.28
CA THR A 85 -0.92 3.23 -6.02
C THR A 85 -1.03 4.47 -6.91
N SER A 86 -0.28 5.54 -6.63
CA SER A 86 -0.21 6.74 -7.50
C SER A 86 0.26 6.43 -8.93
N MET A 87 0.99 5.34 -9.12
CA MET A 87 1.51 4.88 -10.41
C MET A 87 0.56 3.92 -11.14
N VAL A 88 -0.57 3.57 -10.54
CA VAL A 88 -1.57 2.65 -11.12
C VAL A 88 -2.57 3.45 -11.96
N ASP A 89 -2.74 3.07 -13.22
CA ASP A 89 -3.72 3.68 -14.11
C ASP A 89 -5.11 3.05 -13.97
N VAL A 90 -6.10 3.65 -14.63
CA VAL A 90 -7.50 3.17 -14.57
C VAL A 90 -7.68 1.75 -15.12
N PRO A 91 -7.13 1.39 -16.30
CA PRO A 91 -7.25 0.03 -16.81
C PRO A 91 -6.66 -1.03 -15.87
N LEU A 92 -5.49 -0.74 -15.27
CA LEU A 92 -4.84 -1.67 -14.36
C LEU A 92 -5.61 -1.81 -13.04
N MET A 93 -6.11 -0.72 -12.48
CA MET A 93 -6.95 -0.76 -11.28
C MET A 93 -8.25 -1.50 -11.54
N ARG A 94 -8.88 -1.30 -12.69
CA ARG A 94 -10.06 -2.06 -13.09
C ARG A 94 -9.79 -3.56 -13.13
N ALA A 95 -8.65 -3.96 -13.68
CA ALA A 95 -8.25 -5.37 -13.74
C ALA A 95 -8.05 -5.96 -12.32
N VAL A 96 -7.43 -5.21 -11.41
CA VAL A 96 -7.29 -5.60 -10.01
C VAL A 96 -8.65 -5.80 -9.35
N LEU A 97 -9.55 -4.83 -9.49
CA LEU A 97 -10.88 -4.89 -8.86
C LEU A 97 -11.72 -6.06 -9.39
N ARG A 98 -11.62 -6.37 -10.68
CA ARG A 98 -12.30 -7.52 -11.28
C ARG A 98 -11.79 -8.86 -10.79
N ALA A 99 -10.53 -8.94 -10.41
CA ALA A 99 -9.91 -10.16 -9.89
C ALA A 99 -10.12 -10.35 -8.38
N LEU A 100 -10.64 -9.34 -7.66
CA LEU A 100 -10.87 -9.43 -6.23
C LEU A 100 -12.23 -10.09 -5.92
N PRO A 101 -12.25 -11.11 -5.05
CA PRO A 101 -13.51 -11.58 -4.46
C PRO A 101 -14.20 -10.49 -3.65
N GLU A 102 -15.52 -10.50 -3.58
CA GLU A 102 -16.30 -9.50 -2.83
C GLU A 102 -15.92 -9.43 -1.34
N ARG A 103 -15.50 -10.54 -0.75
CA ARG A 103 -15.08 -10.64 0.65
C ARG A 103 -13.67 -10.11 0.92
N THR A 104 -12.87 -9.86 -0.10
CA THR A 104 -11.47 -9.44 0.05
C THR A 104 -11.37 -7.97 0.43
N ALA A 105 -10.64 -7.68 1.49
CA ALA A 105 -10.29 -6.31 1.85
C ALA A 105 -9.19 -5.79 0.91
N LEU A 106 -9.30 -4.53 0.53
CA LEU A 106 -8.32 -3.84 -0.32
C LEU A 106 -7.72 -2.66 0.42
N LEU A 107 -6.39 -2.66 0.54
CA LEU A 107 -5.60 -1.58 1.12
C LEU A 107 -4.75 -0.93 0.02
N LEU A 108 -5.02 0.33 -0.26
CA LEU A 108 -4.26 1.13 -1.21
C LEU A 108 -3.29 2.04 -0.46
N VAL A 109 -2.02 1.99 -0.81
CA VAL A 109 -0.96 2.79 -0.20
C VAL A 109 -0.27 3.61 -1.27
N GLY A 110 -0.09 4.89 -1.05
CA GLY A 110 0.59 5.75 -2.01
C GLY A 110 0.70 7.20 -1.57
N ASP A 111 1.34 7.98 -2.40
CA ASP A 111 1.53 9.41 -2.23
C ASP A 111 0.91 10.14 -3.42
N VAL A 112 -0.13 10.93 -3.17
CA VAL A 112 -0.84 11.69 -4.21
C VAL A 112 0.01 12.78 -4.85
N ASP A 113 1.07 13.22 -4.19
CA ASP A 113 1.98 14.26 -4.67
C ASP A 113 3.15 13.69 -5.50
N GLN A 114 3.27 12.36 -5.59
CA GLN A 114 4.23 11.72 -6.48
C GLN A 114 3.77 11.75 -7.94
N LEU A 115 4.72 11.45 -8.85
CA LEU A 115 4.44 11.36 -10.28
C LEU A 115 3.24 10.44 -10.55
N PRO A 116 2.25 10.90 -11.34
CA PRO A 116 1.11 10.10 -11.72
C PRO A 116 1.53 8.94 -12.63
N SER A 117 0.57 8.04 -12.89
CA SER A 117 0.77 6.95 -13.85
C SER A 117 1.06 7.50 -15.26
N VAL A 118 1.79 6.72 -16.05
CA VAL A 118 1.99 7.01 -17.48
C VAL A 118 0.70 6.76 -18.27
N GLY A 119 -0.12 5.82 -17.82
CA GLY A 119 -1.42 5.50 -18.41
C GLY A 119 -2.54 6.46 -18.00
N PRO A 120 -3.75 6.28 -18.54
CA PRO A 120 -4.86 7.20 -18.31
C PRO A 120 -5.37 7.15 -16.86
N GLY A 121 -5.67 8.34 -16.34
CA GLY A 121 -6.34 8.54 -15.07
C GLY A 121 -5.40 8.75 -13.88
N GLN A 122 -5.99 9.24 -12.79
CA GLN A 122 -5.33 9.49 -11.50
C GLN A 122 -6.10 8.75 -10.42
N VAL A 123 -5.98 7.43 -10.41
CA VAL A 123 -6.80 6.52 -9.60
C VAL A 123 -6.77 6.88 -8.12
N LEU A 124 -5.57 7.04 -7.54
CA LEU A 124 -5.44 7.33 -6.12
C LEU A 124 -6.07 8.69 -5.75
N ALA A 125 -5.77 9.73 -6.53
CA ALA A 125 -6.32 11.06 -6.32
C ALA A 125 -7.85 11.08 -6.47
N ASP A 126 -8.37 10.40 -7.48
CA ASP A 126 -9.80 10.32 -7.75
C ASP A 126 -10.56 9.55 -6.66
N ILE A 127 -10.01 8.44 -6.16
CA ILE A 127 -10.58 7.69 -5.05
C ILE A 127 -10.64 8.56 -3.79
N ILE A 128 -9.57 9.27 -3.48
CA ILE A 128 -9.53 10.17 -2.33
C ILE A 128 -10.54 11.32 -2.48
N ALA A 129 -10.60 11.95 -3.65
CA ALA A 129 -11.50 13.05 -3.94
C ALA A 129 -12.98 12.65 -3.90
N SER A 130 -13.29 11.39 -4.20
CA SER A 130 -14.66 10.88 -4.19
C SER A 130 -15.32 10.91 -2.81
N GLY A 131 -14.53 10.86 -1.74
CA GLY A 131 -15.02 10.76 -0.36
C GLY A 131 -15.75 9.44 -0.03
N ALA A 132 -15.78 8.49 -0.97
CA ALA A 132 -16.50 7.23 -0.82
C ALA A 132 -15.72 6.16 -0.05
N VAL A 133 -14.41 6.34 0.12
CA VAL A 133 -13.49 5.39 0.74
C VAL A 133 -12.80 6.03 1.95
N PRO A 134 -12.69 5.35 3.09
CA PRO A 134 -11.91 5.84 4.22
C PRO A 134 -10.45 6.10 3.83
N VAL A 135 -9.92 7.23 4.25
CA VAL A 135 -8.55 7.68 3.96
C VAL A 135 -7.82 8.00 5.24
N VAL A 136 -6.67 7.38 5.45
CA VAL A 136 -5.72 7.72 6.52
C VAL A 136 -4.59 8.55 5.91
N ARG A 137 -4.45 9.80 6.35
CA ARG A 137 -3.38 10.69 5.93
C ARG A 137 -2.30 10.73 7.00
N LEU A 138 -1.09 10.33 6.62
CA LEU A 138 0.09 10.43 7.48
C LEU A 138 0.81 11.75 7.21
N THR A 139 1.16 12.46 8.29
CA THR A 139 1.85 13.74 8.24
C THR A 139 3.16 13.66 9.03
N GLU A 140 4.08 14.64 8.83
CA GLU A 140 5.37 14.69 9.52
C GLU A 140 5.27 14.87 11.06
N ILE A 141 4.10 15.25 11.58
CA ILE A 141 3.85 15.46 13.01
C ILE A 141 4.21 14.23 13.85
N PHE A 142 3.93 13.02 13.36
CA PHE A 142 4.28 11.79 14.05
C PHE A 142 5.79 11.59 14.20
N ARG A 143 6.60 12.03 13.24
CA ARG A 143 8.05 11.91 13.28
C ARG A 143 8.65 12.85 14.33
N GLN A 144 8.14 14.08 14.44
CA GLN A 144 8.58 15.07 15.43
C GLN A 144 8.22 14.65 16.86
N ALA A 145 7.06 14.05 17.07
CA ALA A 145 6.65 13.55 18.38
C ALA A 145 7.54 12.40 18.89
N ALA A 146 7.99 11.52 18.01
CA ALA A 146 8.91 10.44 18.34
C ALA A 146 10.32 10.96 18.67
N GLU A 147 10.77 12.00 18.00
CA GLU A 147 12.07 12.63 18.26
C GLU A 147 12.07 13.43 19.59
N SER A 148 10.96 14.06 19.96
CA SER A 148 10.86 14.83 21.21
C SER A 148 10.83 13.95 22.48
N GLN A 149 10.45 12.69 22.36
CA GLN A 149 10.48 11.75 23.50
C GLN A 149 11.85 11.11 23.73
N SER A 150 12.81 11.29 22.84
CA SER A 150 14.15 10.73 22.94
C SER A 150 15.21 11.70 23.50
N SER A 151 14.83 12.91 23.92
CA SER A 151 15.76 13.84 24.55
C SER A 151 15.98 13.46 26.03
N PRO A 152 17.20 13.11 26.44
CA PRO A 152 17.48 12.79 27.84
C PRO A 152 17.39 14.06 28.68
N THR A 153 16.63 13.98 29.73
CA THR A 153 16.55 15.01 30.77
C THR A 153 17.96 15.24 31.36
N ARG A 154 18.57 16.37 31.04
CA ARG A 154 19.77 16.82 31.73
C ARG A 154 19.35 17.21 33.15
N THR A 155 19.64 16.35 34.11
CA THR A 155 19.65 16.71 35.52
C THR A 155 20.78 17.69 35.76
N ALA A 156 20.44 18.94 36.00
CA ALA A 156 21.37 19.93 36.50
C ALA A 156 21.70 19.58 37.96
N SER A 157 22.90 19.10 38.21
CA SER A 157 23.44 18.99 39.55
C SER A 157 23.89 20.38 40.00
N THR A 158 23.12 21.03 40.87
CA THR A 158 23.52 22.22 41.57
C THR A 158 24.39 21.77 42.73
N ARG A 159 25.69 22.02 42.69
CA ARG A 159 26.55 22.04 43.85
C ARG A 159 26.58 23.49 44.38
N ALA A 160 26.08 23.62 45.58
CA ALA A 160 26.38 24.76 46.46
C ALA A 160 27.78 24.61 47.01
#